data_1478689432966b5f2d0353d80637c0ac
#
_entry.id   1478689432966b5f2d0353d80637c0ac
#
_cell.length_a   1.000
_cell.length_b   1.000
_cell.length_c   1.000
_cell.angle_alpha   90.00
_cell.angle_beta   90.00
_cell.angle_gamma   90.00
#
_symmetry.space_group_name_H-M   'P 1'
#
loop_
_entity.id
_entity.type
_entity.pdbx_description
1 polymer ?
#
loop_
_entity_poly.entity_id
_entity_poly.type
_entity_poly.pdbx_seq_one_letter_code
_entity_poly.pdbx_strand_id
1 'polypeptide(L)'
;MDELGINSVEDIYKSIIPDELLYKERLDIPEPIRSEYELKRHVMGILNRDITTEEYTSFLGAGCYKHQVPAICDEINSRGEFLTAYCGDTYSDHGKMQAIFEYTSMMGELLDTDVVSYTTYDGGQAVASSLRMAVRAVREKGMAGKVILVPKTMNPEIYSQVVQY
;
A
#
# COMPACT_ATOMS: atom_id res chain seq x y z
N MET A 1 28.86 21.59 10.87
CA MET A 1 28.11 22.86 10.85
C MET A 1 28.99 23.98 10.32
N ASP A 2 30.24 24.08 10.76
CA ASP A 2 31.18 25.12 10.32
C ASP A 2 31.42 25.16 8.80
N GLU A 3 31.51 24.00 8.14
CA GLU A 3 31.66 23.90 6.68
C GLU A 3 30.43 24.40 5.90
N LEU A 4 29.26 24.37 6.51
CA LEU A 4 27.99 24.82 5.90
C LEU A 4 27.64 26.25 6.29
N GLY A 5 28.41 26.89 7.18
CA GLY A 5 28.16 28.25 7.67
C GLY A 5 26.85 28.39 8.46
N ILE A 6 26.38 27.30 9.10
CA ILE A 6 25.16 27.26 9.90
C ILE A 6 25.47 27.03 11.38
N ASN A 7 24.72 27.67 12.26
CA ASN A 7 24.90 27.55 13.70
C ASN A 7 24.03 26.46 14.34
N SER A 8 22.89 26.10 13.68
CA SER A 8 21.95 25.11 14.15
C SER A 8 21.25 24.41 12.99
N VAL A 9 20.60 23.29 13.28
CA VAL A 9 19.76 22.58 12.30
C VAL A 9 18.55 23.43 11.92
N GLU A 10 18.05 24.25 12.82
CA GLU A 10 16.95 25.19 12.58
C GLU A 10 17.26 26.21 11.49
N ASP A 11 18.53 26.59 11.30
CA ASP A 11 18.94 27.52 10.24
C ASP A 11 18.70 26.92 8.84
N ILE A 12 18.75 25.60 8.70
CA ILE A 12 18.39 24.89 7.45
C ILE A 12 16.91 25.05 7.19
N TYR A 13 16.09 24.81 8.21
CA TYR A 13 14.63 24.89 8.07
C TYR A 13 14.14 26.29 7.73
N LYS A 14 14.75 27.33 8.30
CA LYS A 14 14.41 28.75 8.00
C LYS A 14 14.58 29.12 6.53
N SER A 15 15.48 28.45 5.82
CA SER A 15 15.67 28.69 4.38
C SER A 15 14.59 28.04 3.49
N ILE A 16 13.84 27.08 4.03
CA ILE A 16 12.89 26.26 3.27
C ILE A 16 11.46 26.50 3.73
N ILE A 17 11.25 26.71 5.04
CA ILE A 17 9.94 26.81 5.67
C ILE A 17 9.74 28.27 6.14
N PRO A 18 8.65 28.95 5.72
CA PRO A 18 8.29 30.25 6.27
C PRO A 18 8.13 30.20 7.79
N ASP A 19 8.56 31.28 8.46
CA ASP A 19 8.56 31.37 9.94
C ASP A 19 7.18 31.15 10.58
N GLU A 20 6.11 31.51 9.85
CA GLU A 20 4.72 31.33 10.29
C GLU A 20 4.28 29.85 10.34
N LEU A 21 4.94 29.00 9.53
CA LEU A 21 4.66 27.58 9.46
C LEU A 21 5.57 26.73 10.34
N LEU A 22 6.61 27.35 10.90
CA LEU A 22 7.56 26.67 11.78
C LEU A 22 6.97 26.56 13.20
N TYR A 23 6.68 25.33 13.62
CA TYR A 23 6.26 25.05 14.99
C TYR A 23 7.44 25.26 15.96
N LYS A 24 7.33 26.23 16.88
CA LYS A 24 8.42 26.65 17.76
C LYS A 24 8.29 26.11 19.20
N GLU A 25 7.19 25.49 19.51
CA GLU A 25 6.93 24.95 20.86
C GLU A 25 7.30 23.46 20.92
N ARG A 26 7.48 22.96 22.13
CA ARG A 26 7.62 21.53 22.34
C ARG A 26 6.27 20.83 22.04
N LEU A 27 6.29 19.78 21.26
CA LEU A 27 5.11 18.97 21.01
C LEU A 27 4.62 18.34 22.32
N ASP A 28 3.31 18.40 22.56
CA ASP A 28 2.67 17.73 23.70
C ASP A 28 2.48 16.24 23.41
N ILE A 29 3.60 15.52 23.42
CA ILE A 29 3.65 14.08 23.22
C ILE A 29 4.40 13.44 24.39
N PRO A 30 4.14 12.17 24.71
CA PRO A 30 4.85 11.44 25.75
C PRO A 30 6.37 11.43 25.55
N GLU A 31 7.11 11.36 26.65
CA GLU A 31 8.57 11.20 26.58
C GLU A 31 8.95 9.92 25.81
N PRO A 32 10.04 9.95 25.01
CA PRO A 32 10.45 8.81 24.22
C PRO A 32 10.95 7.66 25.10
N ILE A 33 10.57 6.45 24.79
CA ILE A 33 11.18 5.24 25.33
C ILE A 33 12.50 5.04 24.61
N ARG A 34 13.61 5.32 25.26
CA ARG A 34 14.95 5.35 24.63
C ARG A 34 15.62 3.98 24.52
N SER A 35 15.19 3.01 25.31
CA SER A 35 15.69 1.65 25.29
C SER A 35 14.85 0.79 24.36
N GLU A 36 15.47 0.14 23.37
CA GLU A 36 14.79 -0.82 22.49
C GLU A 36 14.14 -1.95 23.27
N TYR A 37 14.78 -2.44 24.33
CA TYR A 37 14.23 -3.46 25.21
C TYR A 37 12.95 -2.99 25.92
N GLU A 38 12.93 -1.77 26.45
CA GLU A 38 11.76 -1.21 27.09
C GLU A 38 10.65 -0.93 26.09
N LEU A 39 10.98 -0.41 24.91
CA LEU A 39 10.02 -0.20 23.82
C LEU A 39 9.36 -1.51 23.42
N LYS A 40 10.15 -2.56 23.21
CA LYS A 40 9.63 -3.90 22.87
C LYS A 40 8.69 -4.42 23.96
N ARG A 41 9.10 -4.33 25.22
CA ARG A 41 8.22 -4.73 26.35
C ARG A 41 6.92 -3.95 26.40
N HIS A 42 7.00 -2.64 26.18
CA HIS A 42 5.82 -1.77 26.18
C HIS A 42 4.84 -2.16 25.08
N VAL A 43 5.34 -2.26 23.83
CA VAL A 43 4.54 -2.61 22.66
C VAL A 43 3.95 -4.02 22.80
N MET A 44 4.76 -5.02 23.19
CA MET A 44 4.28 -6.38 23.40
C MET A 44 3.26 -6.46 24.54
N GLY A 45 3.39 -5.64 25.58
CA GLY A 45 2.40 -5.55 26.64
C GLY A 45 1.04 -5.01 26.19
N ILE A 46 1.00 -4.21 25.13
CA ILE A 46 -0.24 -3.77 24.49
C ILE A 46 -0.79 -4.86 23.57
N LEU A 47 0.04 -5.38 22.68
CA LEU A 47 -0.35 -6.38 21.68
C LEU A 47 -0.86 -7.69 22.31
N ASN A 48 -0.24 -8.13 23.42
CA ASN A 48 -0.67 -9.35 24.12
C ASN A 48 -2.04 -9.24 24.81
N ARG A 49 -2.70 -8.10 24.72
CA ARG A 49 -4.10 -7.96 25.17
C ARG A 49 -5.09 -8.39 24.08
N ASP A 50 -4.64 -8.41 22.84
CA ASP A 50 -5.45 -8.81 21.71
C ASP A 50 -5.45 -10.33 21.57
N ILE A 51 -6.62 -10.87 21.27
CA ILE A 51 -6.79 -12.29 20.95
C ILE A 51 -6.65 -12.42 19.44
N THR A 52 -5.69 -13.24 19.01
CA THR A 52 -5.36 -13.40 17.60
C THR A 52 -6.05 -14.61 16.97
N THR A 53 -6.03 -14.67 15.64
CA THR A 53 -6.52 -15.84 14.89
C THR A 53 -5.61 -17.08 15.02
N GLU A 54 -4.47 -16.96 15.68
CA GLU A 54 -3.66 -18.11 16.08
C GLU A 54 -4.30 -18.88 17.26
N GLU A 55 -5.02 -18.16 18.13
CA GLU A 55 -5.65 -18.72 19.32
C GLU A 55 -7.13 -19.07 19.07
N TYR A 56 -7.83 -18.25 18.30
CA TYR A 56 -9.27 -18.38 18.08
C TYR A 56 -9.62 -18.30 16.58
N THR A 57 -10.69 -18.98 16.21
CA THR A 57 -11.26 -18.88 14.86
C THR A 57 -12.04 -17.56 14.73
N SER A 58 -11.71 -16.76 13.74
CA SER A 58 -12.41 -15.50 13.43
C SER A 58 -13.53 -15.74 12.42
N PHE A 59 -14.70 -15.19 12.70
CA PHE A 59 -15.87 -15.14 11.80
C PHE A 59 -16.20 -13.70 11.38
N LEU A 60 -15.30 -12.75 11.59
CA LEU A 60 -15.53 -11.34 11.29
C LEU A 60 -15.73 -11.06 9.80
N GLY A 61 -15.02 -11.75 8.93
CA GLY A 61 -15.08 -11.50 7.49
C GLY A 61 -14.47 -10.13 7.11
N ALA A 62 -15.13 -9.44 6.18
CA ALA A 62 -14.78 -8.08 5.73
C ALA A 62 -13.32 -7.89 5.23
N GLY A 63 -12.73 -8.94 4.66
CA GLY A 63 -11.37 -8.88 4.10
C GLY A 63 -10.25 -9.33 5.05
N CYS A 64 -10.54 -9.50 6.33
CA CYS A 64 -9.56 -9.95 7.33
C CYS A 64 -9.54 -11.49 7.44
N TYR A 65 -9.15 -12.14 6.37
CA TYR A 65 -9.13 -13.62 6.32
C TYR A 65 -7.73 -14.14 6.68
N LYS A 66 -7.70 -15.18 7.53
CA LYS A 66 -6.46 -15.90 7.81
C LYS A 66 -6.03 -16.70 6.58
N HIS A 67 -4.81 -16.54 6.14
CA HIS A 67 -4.20 -17.32 5.07
C HIS A 67 -2.73 -17.55 5.36
N GLN A 68 -2.18 -18.63 4.81
CA GLN A 68 -0.78 -18.94 4.96
C GLN A 68 0.06 -18.16 3.96
N VAL A 69 1.01 -17.39 4.45
CA VAL A 69 2.08 -16.77 3.64
C VAL A 69 3.34 -17.62 3.80
N PRO A 70 3.85 -18.25 2.73
CA PRO A 70 5.10 -19.02 2.81
C PRO A 70 6.29 -18.13 3.17
N ALA A 71 7.20 -18.65 4.00
CA ALA A 71 8.40 -17.91 4.42
C ALA A 71 9.31 -17.48 3.26
N ILE A 72 9.27 -18.19 2.13
CA ILE A 72 10.01 -17.83 0.92
C ILE A 72 9.58 -16.46 0.34
N CYS A 73 8.34 -16.02 0.60
CA CYS A 73 7.85 -14.72 0.14
C CYS A 73 8.65 -13.58 0.80
N ASP A 74 8.94 -13.68 2.09
CA ASP A 74 9.72 -12.67 2.82
C ASP A 74 11.18 -12.65 2.33
N GLU A 75 11.76 -13.81 2.10
CA GLU A 75 13.12 -13.94 1.56
C GLU A 75 13.26 -13.30 0.18
N ILE A 76 12.31 -13.56 -0.72
CA ILE A 76 12.34 -13.01 -2.07
C ILE A 76 12.03 -11.49 -2.04
N ASN A 77 11.03 -11.07 -1.29
CA ASN A 77 10.64 -9.67 -1.22
C ASN A 77 11.71 -8.76 -0.58
N SER A 78 12.61 -9.33 0.22
CA SER A 78 13.72 -8.58 0.83
C SER A 78 14.92 -8.35 -0.11
N ARG A 79 14.95 -8.96 -1.29
CA ARG A 79 16.02 -8.80 -2.26
C ARG A 79 16.01 -7.42 -2.90
N GLY A 80 17.20 -6.88 -3.19
CA GLY A 80 17.37 -5.53 -3.71
C GLY A 80 16.59 -5.25 -5.00
N GLU A 81 16.47 -6.24 -5.88
CA GLU A 81 15.74 -6.12 -7.14
C GLU A 81 14.21 -5.98 -6.99
N PHE A 82 13.67 -6.21 -5.78
CA PHE A 82 12.24 -6.08 -5.49
C PHE A 82 11.90 -4.92 -4.55
N LEU A 83 12.88 -4.18 -4.03
CA LEU A 83 12.68 -3.20 -2.96
C LEU A 83 12.24 -1.80 -3.42
N THR A 84 11.96 -1.59 -4.70
CA THR A 84 11.48 -0.29 -5.16
C THR A 84 9.97 -0.13 -5.01
N ALA A 85 9.54 1.08 -4.68
CA ALA A 85 8.14 1.47 -4.62
C ALA A 85 7.55 1.83 -5.99
N TYR A 86 8.35 2.07 -7.01
CA TYR A 86 7.89 2.60 -8.30
C TYR A 86 7.88 1.52 -9.37
N CYS A 87 6.69 1.29 -9.94
CA CYS A 87 6.56 0.50 -11.16
C CYS A 87 6.97 1.34 -12.35
N GLY A 88 7.86 0.79 -13.19
CA GLY A 88 8.31 1.45 -14.41
C GLY A 88 9.71 2.05 -14.39
N ASP A 89 10.30 2.26 -13.21
CA ASP A 89 11.72 2.60 -13.13
C ASP A 89 12.59 1.38 -13.39
N THR A 90 13.52 1.51 -14.29
CA THR A 90 14.24 0.36 -14.87
C THR A 90 15.71 0.25 -14.46
N TYR A 91 16.25 1.21 -13.76
CA TYR A 91 17.70 1.26 -13.51
C TYR A 91 18.19 0.35 -12.38
N SER A 92 17.31 -0.16 -11.51
CA SER A 92 17.72 -1.08 -10.44
C SER A 92 16.82 -2.31 -10.22
N ASP A 93 15.70 -2.42 -10.92
CA ASP A 93 14.60 -3.36 -10.59
C ASP A 93 14.32 -4.39 -11.66
N HIS A 94 15.32 -4.84 -12.38
CA HIS A 94 15.15 -5.75 -13.51
C HIS A 94 14.48 -7.08 -13.10
N GLY A 95 14.81 -7.61 -11.91
CA GLY A 95 14.19 -8.83 -11.40
C GLY A 95 12.69 -8.68 -11.16
N LYS A 96 12.24 -7.51 -10.69
CA LYS A 96 10.82 -7.21 -10.51
C LYS A 96 10.08 -7.19 -11.86
N MET A 97 10.66 -6.60 -12.90
CA MET A 97 10.05 -6.59 -14.22
C MET A 97 9.88 -8.00 -14.78
N GLN A 98 10.87 -8.86 -14.62
CA GLN A 98 10.80 -10.26 -15.01
C GLN A 98 9.69 -10.99 -14.22
N ALA A 99 9.63 -10.82 -12.92
CA ALA A 99 8.61 -11.45 -12.06
C ALA A 99 7.19 -11.01 -12.44
N ILE A 100 6.99 -9.71 -12.72
CA ILE A 100 5.71 -9.17 -13.19
C ILE A 100 5.32 -9.77 -14.54
N PHE A 101 6.26 -9.87 -15.47
CA PHE A 101 6.01 -10.47 -16.79
C PHE A 101 5.59 -11.94 -16.67
N GLU A 102 6.30 -12.72 -15.88
CA GLU A 102 5.97 -14.13 -15.65
C GLU A 102 4.61 -14.28 -14.97
N TYR A 103 4.32 -13.47 -13.94
CA TYR A 103 3.03 -13.48 -13.28
C TYR A 103 1.88 -13.17 -14.25
N THR A 104 1.97 -12.09 -15.01
CA THR A 104 0.91 -11.70 -15.95
C THR A 104 0.70 -12.73 -17.04
N SER A 105 1.76 -13.38 -17.50
CA SER A 105 1.70 -14.46 -18.49
C SER A 105 0.99 -15.70 -17.93
N MET A 106 1.36 -16.13 -16.73
CA MET A 106 0.70 -17.27 -16.06
C MET A 106 -0.78 -16.99 -15.77
N MET A 107 -1.10 -15.78 -15.36
CA MET A 107 -2.50 -15.38 -15.09
C MET A 107 -3.31 -15.30 -16.39
N GLY A 108 -2.71 -14.87 -17.50
CA GLY A 108 -3.33 -14.88 -18.80
C GLY A 108 -3.76 -16.28 -19.22
N GLU A 109 -2.85 -17.24 -19.12
CA GLU A 109 -3.13 -18.66 -19.40
C GLU A 109 -4.22 -19.22 -18.46
N LEU A 110 -4.11 -18.93 -17.16
CA LEU A 110 -5.07 -19.45 -16.16
C LEU A 110 -6.48 -18.90 -16.34
N LEU A 111 -6.61 -17.66 -16.77
CA LEU A 111 -7.90 -16.96 -16.91
C LEU A 111 -8.43 -16.95 -18.34
N ASP A 112 -7.71 -17.55 -19.29
CA ASP A 112 -8.04 -17.55 -20.73
C ASP A 112 -8.27 -16.10 -21.25
N THR A 113 -7.31 -15.22 -20.97
CA THR A 113 -7.35 -13.82 -21.38
C THR A 113 -6.11 -13.45 -22.18
N ASP A 114 -6.26 -12.63 -23.22
CA ASP A 114 -5.15 -12.22 -24.09
C ASP A 114 -4.14 -11.34 -23.36
N VAL A 115 -4.60 -10.54 -22.40
CA VAL A 115 -3.76 -9.58 -21.66
C VAL A 115 -4.20 -9.50 -20.20
N VAL A 116 -3.22 -9.59 -19.31
CA VAL A 116 -3.39 -9.31 -17.89
C VAL A 116 -2.48 -8.14 -17.52
N SER A 117 -3.04 -7.12 -16.88
CA SER A 117 -2.26 -6.02 -16.32
C SER A 117 -1.49 -6.50 -15.09
N TYR A 118 -0.36 -5.85 -14.80
CA TYR A 118 0.33 -6.10 -13.54
C TYR A 118 -0.54 -5.63 -12.34
N THR A 119 -0.14 -6.04 -11.17
CA THR A 119 -0.92 -5.85 -9.94
C THR A 119 -1.19 -4.37 -9.60
N THR A 120 -2.36 -4.12 -9.00
CA THR A 120 -2.69 -2.86 -8.32
C THR A 120 -2.33 -2.96 -6.84
N TYR A 121 -2.40 -1.85 -6.11
CA TYR A 121 -2.11 -1.86 -4.66
C TYR A 121 -3.11 -2.69 -3.85
N ASP A 122 -4.37 -2.71 -4.28
CA ASP A 122 -5.43 -3.51 -3.64
C ASP A 122 -6.56 -3.89 -4.62
N GLY A 123 -7.47 -4.74 -4.15
CA GLY A 123 -8.64 -5.17 -4.92
C GLY A 123 -9.62 -4.05 -5.23
N GLY A 124 -9.76 -3.07 -4.35
CA GLY A 124 -10.64 -1.92 -4.54
C GLY A 124 -10.17 -1.04 -5.70
N GLN A 125 -8.88 -0.76 -5.77
CA GLN A 125 -8.28 -0.05 -6.91
C GLN A 125 -8.42 -0.83 -8.22
N ALA A 126 -8.26 -2.16 -8.18
CA ALA A 126 -8.45 -2.99 -9.37
C ALA A 126 -9.89 -2.89 -9.90
N VAL A 127 -10.88 -3.01 -9.03
CA VAL A 127 -12.30 -2.88 -9.39
C VAL A 127 -12.60 -1.49 -9.92
N ALA A 128 -12.22 -0.44 -9.21
CA ALA A 128 -12.48 0.94 -9.59
C ALA A 128 -11.86 1.28 -10.96
N SER A 129 -10.60 0.89 -11.18
CA SER A 129 -9.91 1.08 -12.46
C SER A 129 -10.58 0.32 -13.61
N SER A 130 -11.00 -0.93 -13.36
CA SER A 130 -11.72 -1.74 -14.34
C SER A 130 -13.05 -1.10 -14.75
N LEU A 131 -13.80 -0.54 -13.80
CA LEU A 131 -15.04 0.17 -14.09
C LEU A 131 -14.81 1.43 -14.94
N ARG A 132 -13.76 2.19 -14.66
CA ARG A 132 -13.38 3.35 -15.52
C ARG A 132 -12.99 2.93 -16.93
N MET A 133 -12.23 1.83 -17.06
CA MET A 133 -11.89 1.27 -18.36
C MET A 133 -13.15 0.84 -19.13
N ALA A 134 -14.08 0.14 -18.49
CA ALA A 134 -15.34 -0.27 -19.08
C ALA A 134 -16.18 0.92 -19.57
N VAL A 135 -16.30 1.97 -18.76
CA VAL A 135 -16.99 3.21 -19.15
C VAL A 135 -16.34 3.86 -20.38
N ARG A 136 -15.01 3.91 -20.43
CA ARG A 136 -14.28 4.46 -21.56
C ARG A 136 -14.54 3.65 -22.84
N ALA A 137 -14.39 2.33 -22.76
CA ALA A 137 -14.61 1.43 -23.90
C ALA A 137 -16.03 1.51 -24.47
N VAL A 138 -17.05 1.68 -23.61
CA VAL A 138 -18.45 1.86 -24.02
C VAL A 138 -18.64 3.21 -24.73
N ARG A 139 -18.03 4.28 -24.22
CA ARG A 139 -18.09 5.62 -24.84
C ARG A 139 -17.42 5.67 -26.21
N GLU A 140 -16.25 5.04 -26.34
CA GLU A 140 -15.52 4.96 -27.62
C GLU A 140 -16.32 4.21 -28.71
N LYS A 141 -17.18 3.27 -28.32
CA LYS A 141 -18.12 2.59 -29.22
C LYS A 141 -19.41 3.39 -29.51
N GLY A 142 -19.48 4.64 -29.07
CA GLY A 142 -20.67 5.49 -29.27
C GLY A 142 -21.87 5.13 -28.40
N MET A 143 -21.71 4.26 -27.43
CA MET A 143 -22.75 3.87 -26.48
C MET A 143 -22.68 4.77 -25.24
N ALA A 144 -23.78 5.43 -24.90
CA ALA A 144 -23.87 6.25 -23.70
C ALA A 144 -24.30 5.40 -22.49
N GLY A 145 -23.36 4.70 -21.90
CA GLY A 145 -23.55 4.03 -20.61
C GLY A 145 -23.65 5.05 -19.50
N LYS A 146 -24.77 5.10 -18.77
CA LYS A 146 -25.01 6.03 -17.67
C LYS A 146 -25.05 5.36 -16.31
N VAL A 147 -25.06 4.05 -16.25
CA VAL A 147 -25.27 3.27 -15.02
C VAL A 147 -24.25 2.15 -14.96
N ILE A 148 -23.61 2.01 -13.82
CA ILE A 148 -22.77 0.88 -13.47
C ILE A 148 -23.52 0.06 -12.43
N LEU A 149 -23.72 -1.23 -12.71
CA LEU A 149 -24.34 -2.15 -11.77
C LEU A 149 -23.28 -2.81 -10.91
N VAL A 150 -23.42 -2.68 -9.60
CA VAL A 150 -22.57 -3.34 -8.61
C VAL A 150 -23.40 -4.20 -7.68
N PRO A 151 -22.90 -5.37 -7.24
CA PRO A 151 -23.64 -6.23 -6.32
C PRO A 151 -23.74 -5.59 -4.93
N LYS A 152 -24.89 -5.70 -4.29
CA LYS A 152 -25.09 -5.24 -2.90
C LYS A 152 -24.22 -6.00 -1.88
N THR A 153 -23.74 -7.17 -2.26
CA THR A 153 -22.87 -8.03 -1.45
C THR A 153 -21.39 -7.71 -1.60
N MET A 154 -21.05 -6.65 -2.34
CA MET A 154 -19.66 -6.19 -2.45
C MET A 154 -19.11 -5.84 -1.06
N ASN A 155 -17.83 -6.15 -0.83
CA ASN A 155 -17.14 -5.74 0.38
C ASN A 155 -17.29 -4.21 0.58
N PRO A 156 -17.68 -3.72 1.78
CA PRO A 156 -17.94 -2.30 2.01
C PRO A 156 -16.75 -1.38 1.72
N GLU A 157 -15.53 -1.82 1.99
CA GLU A 157 -14.32 -1.03 1.73
C GLU A 157 -14.07 -0.88 0.22
N ILE A 158 -14.23 -1.98 -0.54
CA ILE A 158 -14.13 -1.96 -2.00
C ILE A 158 -15.23 -1.06 -2.59
N TYR A 159 -16.45 -1.16 -2.08
CA TYR A 159 -17.56 -0.32 -2.51
C TYR A 159 -17.27 1.16 -2.25
N SER A 160 -16.75 1.50 -1.08
CA SER A 160 -16.34 2.86 -0.74
C SER A 160 -15.32 3.42 -1.73
N GLN A 161 -14.30 2.64 -2.10
CA GLN A 161 -13.32 3.04 -3.10
C GLN A 161 -13.95 3.24 -4.49
N VAL A 162 -14.83 2.32 -4.91
CA VAL A 162 -15.54 2.42 -6.20
C VAL A 162 -16.38 3.71 -6.29
N VAL A 163 -17.02 4.13 -5.20
CA VAL A 163 -17.82 5.36 -5.16
C VAL A 163 -16.94 6.62 -5.24
N GLN A 164 -15.73 6.57 -4.70
CA GLN A 164 -14.79 7.71 -4.70
C GLN A 164 -14.07 7.89 -6.04
N TYR A 165 -13.98 6.86 -6.85
CA TYR A 165 -13.26 6.86 -8.14
C TYR A 165 -14.12 7.40 -9.27
#